data_e89f04acc461a165a0b65d9dba9fda1f
#
_entry.id   e89f04acc461a165a0b65d9dba9fda1f
#
_cell.length_a   1.000
_cell.length_b   1.000
_cell.length_c   1.000
_cell.angle_alpha   90.00
_cell.angle_beta   90.00
_cell.angle_gamma   90.00
#
_symmetry.space_group_name_H-M   'P 1'
#
loop_
_entity.id
_entity.type
_entity.pdbx_description
1 polymer ?
#
loop_
_entity_poly.entity_id
_entity_poly.type
_entity_poly.pdbx_seq_one_letter_code
_entity_poly.pdbx_strand_id
1 'polypeptide(L)'
;MYDVIIIGGGVVGCAIARELSQYRLTIVLLEKHSEVCEGSSKANSAIVHGGFDAKPGTLKARLNVRGNELIRRLAPQLQFHFKQIGSLVVAFSDEDMEAIKMLYERGIANGVPELEIWNREKTLAEEPNLSSETKGALFCGTAGIVCPFGMTYAFIENAVENGVELICDTEVIGIQKITEDMQNAQTQDTAVQTVTAQMSAQEYAFSVTTSQGVFTARYVINAAGLYADKIAAMIGDCDYAINPRKGEYRVLDKVCGDLVHHVIFQAPTKMGKGVLVTPTYDNNLLAGPTAQDVDDREDTSTTRTGLDKIDSSAKKSVPALDFRKTIRTFTGVRARPSTGDFMIYASKHTKGFIHAGGIESPGLSSAPAIAEYVAELLQYAGAELIKKPQVVTTRKGISQFSAISNEKRAALIAENPLYGRIICRCETVTEAEIIEAIRRPAGARTVDGVKRRVRPGTGRCQGGFCTPRVLEILSRELQLPMESIAKSDSGTEIVLGRLKGSEAFSQN
;
A
#
# COMPACT_ATOMS: atom_id res chain seq x y z
N MET A 1 -6.31 27.20 -7.08
CA MET A 1 -6.19 26.23 -8.18
C MET A 1 -4.87 25.50 -8.02
N TYR A 2 -4.86 24.17 -8.13
CA TYR A 2 -3.66 23.34 -8.08
C TYR A 2 -3.11 23.11 -9.51
N ASP A 3 -1.83 22.77 -9.62
CA ASP A 3 -1.29 22.22 -10.85
C ASP A 3 -1.77 20.78 -11.03
N VAL A 4 -1.73 19.97 -9.97
CA VAL A 4 -2.07 18.54 -10.02
C VAL A 4 -2.98 18.14 -8.87
N ILE A 5 -4.07 17.44 -9.19
CA ILE A 5 -4.86 16.65 -8.23
C ILE A 5 -4.52 15.18 -8.42
N ILE A 6 -4.16 14.49 -7.34
CA ILE A 6 -3.97 13.03 -7.29
C ILE A 6 -5.17 12.43 -6.55
N ILE A 7 -5.89 11.51 -7.17
CA ILE A 7 -7.06 10.85 -6.58
C ILE A 7 -6.67 9.48 -6.07
N GLY A 8 -6.69 9.29 -4.74
CA GLY A 8 -6.41 8.05 -4.04
C GLY A 8 -5.07 8.00 -3.32
N GLY A 9 -5.12 7.77 -2.00
CA GLY A 9 -3.98 7.69 -1.07
C GLY A 9 -3.42 6.27 -0.89
N GLY A 10 -3.56 5.38 -1.88
CA GLY A 10 -2.87 4.10 -1.91
C GLY A 10 -1.36 4.27 -2.17
N VAL A 11 -0.60 3.16 -2.12
CA VAL A 11 0.85 3.18 -2.34
C VAL A 11 1.26 3.82 -3.66
N VAL A 12 0.43 3.67 -4.71
CA VAL A 12 0.69 4.25 -6.04
C VAL A 12 0.50 5.77 -6.00
N GLY A 13 -0.63 6.27 -5.48
CA GLY A 13 -0.86 7.72 -5.37
C GLY A 13 0.16 8.41 -4.46
N CYS A 14 0.52 7.78 -3.33
CA CYS A 14 1.57 8.30 -2.44
C CYS A 14 2.96 8.31 -3.11
N ALA A 15 3.29 7.29 -3.93
CA ALA A 15 4.54 7.27 -4.69
C ALA A 15 4.56 8.37 -5.77
N ILE A 16 3.44 8.58 -6.48
CA ILE A 16 3.28 9.65 -7.47
C ILE A 16 3.40 11.02 -6.79
N ALA A 17 2.74 11.22 -5.66
CA ALA A 17 2.83 12.46 -4.89
C ALA A 17 4.28 12.77 -4.50
N ARG A 18 5.02 11.76 -4.02
CA ARG A 18 6.44 11.90 -3.69
C ARG A 18 7.28 12.25 -4.92
N GLU A 19 7.10 11.55 -6.03
CA GLU A 19 7.87 11.82 -7.26
C GLU A 19 7.62 13.23 -7.76
N LEU A 20 6.36 13.65 -7.84
CA LEU A 20 6.00 14.97 -8.33
C LEU A 20 6.36 16.10 -7.34
N SER A 21 6.47 15.81 -6.05
CA SER A 21 6.83 16.80 -5.03
C SER A 21 8.23 17.41 -5.22
N GLN A 22 9.09 16.80 -6.06
CA GLN A 22 10.42 17.30 -6.40
C GLN A 22 10.38 18.49 -7.37
N TYR A 23 9.24 18.73 -8.00
CA TYR A 23 9.06 19.77 -9.01
C TYR A 23 8.28 20.98 -8.46
N ARG A 24 8.42 22.12 -9.13
CA ARG A 24 7.70 23.36 -8.78
C ARG A 24 6.23 23.29 -9.20
N LEU A 25 5.51 22.39 -8.55
CA LEU A 25 4.08 22.15 -8.77
C LEU A 25 3.34 22.32 -7.42
N THR A 26 2.13 22.88 -7.50
CA THR A 26 1.16 22.86 -6.41
C THR A 26 0.33 21.58 -6.54
N ILE A 27 0.44 20.67 -5.55
CA ILE A 27 -0.13 19.32 -5.63
C ILE A 27 -1.04 19.08 -4.43
N VAL A 28 -2.22 18.53 -4.69
CA VAL A 28 -3.08 17.97 -3.66
C VAL A 28 -3.34 16.49 -3.92
N LEU A 29 -3.29 15.69 -2.86
CA LEU A 29 -3.72 14.29 -2.88
C LEU A 29 -5.02 14.19 -2.08
N LEU A 30 -6.07 13.69 -2.73
CA LEU A 30 -7.41 13.47 -2.16
C LEU A 30 -7.60 11.99 -1.84
N GLU A 31 -7.95 11.68 -0.59
CA GLU A 31 -8.23 10.30 -0.14
C GLU A 31 -9.62 10.26 0.51
N LYS A 32 -10.45 9.28 0.11
CA LYS A 32 -11.82 9.13 0.62
C LYS A 32 -11.89 8.69 2.09
N HIS A 33 -10.88 7.93 2.55
CA HIS A 33 -10.79 7.46 3.92
C HIS A 33 -10.12 8.48 4.84
N SER A 34 -10.22 8.26 6.14
CA SER A 34 -9.61 9.12 7.17
C SER A 34 -8.07 9.10 7.18
N GLU A 35 -7.47 8.10 6.52
CA GLU A 35 -6.01 8.00 6.37
C GLU A 35 -5.63 7.37 5.01
N VAL A 36 -4.40 7.59 4.58
CA VAL A 36 -3.82 6.89 3.43
C VAL A 36 -3.57 5.41 3.74
N CYS A 37 -3.36 4.59 2.71
CA CYS A 37 -3.07 3.16 2.84
C CYS A 37 -4.27 2.31 3.29
N GLU A 38 -5.49 2.73 2.99
CA GLU A 38 -6.71 2.03 3.44
C GLU A 38 -7.22 0.95 2.47
N GLY A 39 -6.91 1.04 1.19
CA GLY A 39 -7.34 0.05 0.18
C GLY A 39 -6.45 -1.21 0.12
N SER A 40 -6.20 -1.71 -1.09
CA SER A 40 -5.34 -2.89 -1.35
C SER A 40 -3.92 -2.74 -0.79
N SER A 41 -3.46 -1.52 -0.54
CA SER A 41 -2.13 -1.23 0.01
C SER A 41 -1.96 -1.74 1.44
N LYS A 42 -3.02 -1.82 2.25
CA LYS A 42 -2.97 -2.37 3.62
C LYS A 42 -3.12 -3.90 3.68
N ALA A 43 -3.57 -4.54 2.59
CA ALA A 43 -3.98 -5.95 2.62
C ALA A 43 -3.44 -6.70 1.40
N ASN A 44 -2.14 -7.04 1.46
CA ASN A 44 -1.40 -7.73 0.41
C ASN A 44 -0.34 -8.66 1.03
N SER A 45 0.45 -9.34 0.19
CA SER A 45 1.49 -10.27 0.62
C SER A 45 2.78 -9.60 1.10
N ALA A 46 2.89 -8.28 1.00
CA ALA A 46 4.09 -7.52 1.41
C ALA A 46 5.40 -7.90 0.66
N ILE A 47 5.28 -8.41 -0.56
CA ILE A 47 6.42 -8.93 -1.33
C ILE A 47 6.91 -7.88 -2.32
N VAL A 48 8.22 -7.70 -2.38
CA VAL A 48 8.93 -7.01 -3.45
C VAL A 48 9.37 -8.07 -4.45
N HIS A 49 8.62 -8.20 -5.54
CA HIS A 49 8.86 -9.19 -6.59
C HIS A 49 10.07 -8.83 -7.43
N GLY A 50 10.83 -9.85 -7.90
CA GLY A 50 11.98 -9.63 -8.80
C GLY A 50 11.60 -9.24 -10.22
N GLY A 51 10.47 -9.74 -10.76
CA GLY A 51 10.01 -9.39 -12.12
C GLY A 51 9.92 -10.55 -13.12
N PHE A 52 10.22 -11.78 -12.71
CA PHE A 52 10.24 -12.97 -13.60
C PHE A 52 8.86 -13.46 -14.05
N ASP A 53 7.80 -13.10 -13.35
CA ASP A 53 6.46 -13.65 -13.56
C ASP A 53 5.66 -12.93 -14.67
N ALA A 54 5.87 -11.64 -14.85
CA ALA A 54 5.14 -10.85 -15.83
C ALA A 54 5.58 -11.14 -17.27
N LYS A 55 4.60 -11.15 -18.20
CA LYS A 55 4.89 -11.39 -19.64
C LYS A 55 5.82 -10.29 -20.17
N PRO A 56 6.90 -10.65 -20.88
CA PRO A 56 7.80 -9.69 -21.50
C PRO A 56 7.06 -8.69 -22.41
N GLY A 57 7.50 -7.45 -22.42
CA GLY A 57 6.90 -6.36 -23.18
C GLY A 57 5.69 -5.67 -22.54
N THR A 58 5.20 -6.17 -21.39
CA THR A 58 4.11 -5.53 -20.63
C THR A 58 4.62 -4.42 -19.70
N LEU A 59 3.73 -3.50 -19.31
CA LEU A 59 4.03 -2.52 -18.25
C LEU A 59 4.36 -3.19 -16.94
N LYS A 60 3.65 -4.26 -16.59
CA LYS A 60 3.93 -5.08 -15.38
C LYS A 60 5.38 -5.54 -15.35
N ALA A 61 5.92 -6.07 -16.47
CA ALA A 61 7.29 -6.56 -16.53
C ALA A 61 8.30 -5.42 -16.34
N ARG A 62 8.18 -4.36 -17.15
CA ARG A 62 9.09 -3.21 -17.13
C ARG A 62 9.10 -2.51 -15.77
N LEU A 63 7.91 -2.16 -15.27
CA LEU A 63 7.79 -1.36 -14.04
C LEU A 63 8.09 -2.18 -12.78
N ASN A 64 7.95 -3.51 -12.81
CA ASN A 64 8.31 -4.34 -11.66
C ASN A 64 9.84 -4.43 -11.47
N VAL A 65 10.59 -4.70 -12.52
CA VAL A 65 12.06 -4.76 -12.45
C VAL A 65 12.64 -3.41 -12.00
N ARG A 66 12.19 -2.32 -12.62
CA ARG A 66 12.60 -0.98 -12.22
C ARG A 66 12.18 -0.64 -10.80
N GLY A 67 10.95 -0.99 -10.39
CA GLY A 67 10.42 -0.73 -9.06
C GLY A 67 11.18 -1.49 -7.96
N ASN A 68 11.58 -2.73 -8.21
CA ASN A 68 12.43 -3.51 -7.32
C ASN A 68 13.77 -2.80 -7.05
N GLU A 69 14.44 -2.32 -8.10
CA GLU A 69 15.66 -1.54 -7.98
C GLU A 69 15.45 -0.27 -7.14
N LEU A 70 14.37 0.47 -7.43
CA LEU A 70 14.05 1.71 -6.72
C LEU A 70 13.75 1.47 -5.24
N ILE A 71 13.02 0.42 -4.87
CA ILE A 71 12.70 0.11 -3.48
C ILE A 71 13.98 -0.15 -2.69
N ARG A 72 14.93 -0.91 -3.23
CA ARG A 72 16.22 -1.16 -2.58
C ARG A 72 17.00 0.13 -2.29
N ARG A 73 16.92 1.10 -3.21
CA ARG A 73 17.54 2.43 -3.05
C ARG A 73 16.77 3.32 -2.07
N LEU A 74 15.44 3.34 -2.15
CA LEU A 74 14.59 4.23 -1.36
C LEU A 74 14.41 3.78 0.09
N ALA A 75 14.46 2.48 0.38
CA ALA A 75 14.27 1.97 1.72
C ALA A 75 15.24 2.57 2.76
N PRO A 76 16.56 2.62 2.54
CA PRO A 76 17.47 3.27 3.47
C PRO A 76 17.33 4.80 3.49
N GLN A 77 16.98 5.45 2.37
CA GLN A 77 16.80 6.91 2.30
C GLN A 77 15.58 7.39 3.08
N LEU A 78 14.47 6.66 2.96
CA LEU A 78 13.20 6.99 3.58
C LEU A 78 12.95 6.22 4.88
N GLN A 79 13.87 5.35 5.26
CA GLN A 79 13.84 4.54 6.48
C GLN A 79 12.49 3.80 6.66
N PHE A 80 12.02 3.13 5.61
CA PHE A 80 10.95 2.15 5.72
C PHE A 80 11.52 0.73 5.72
N HIS A 81 10.79 -0.18 6.33
CA HIS A 81 11.26 -1.53 6.56
C HIS A 81 11.23 -2.36 5.27
N PHE A 82 12.39 -2.82 4.82
CA PHE A 82 12.61 -3.72 3.70
C PHE A 82 13.71 -4.72 4.05
N LYS A 83 13.53 -5.99 3.67
CA LYS A 83 14.56 -7.04 3.72
C LYS A 83 14.64 -7.75 2.37
N GLN A 84 15.80 -7.78 1.77
CA GLN A 84 16.08 -8.63 0.61
C GLN A 84 16.38 -10.03 1.13
N ILE A 85 15.41 -10.93 0.98
CA ILE A 85 15.51 -12.32 1.46
C ILE A 85 15.45 -13.34 0.33
N GLY A 86 15.32 -12.89 -0.91
CA GLY A 86 15.07 -13.74 -2.05
C GLY A 86 13.68 -14.38 -2.08
N SER A 87 13.39 -15.04 -3.18
CA SER A 87 12.17 -15.84 -3.32
C SER A 87 12.47 -17.15 -4.05
N LEU A 88 11.71 -18.19 -3.72
CA LEU A 88 11.75 -19.50 -4.34
C LEU A 88 10.39 -19.84 -4.97
N VAL A 89 10.38 -20.20 -6.25
CA VAL A 89 9.23 -20.89 -6.85
C VAL A 89 9.53 -22.37 -6.83
N VAL A 90 8.90 -23.12 -5.92
CA VAL A 90 9.22 -24.52 -5.64
C VAL A 90 8.45 -25.46 -6.58
N ALA A 91 9.16 -26.44 -7.13
CA ALA A 91 8.63 -27.52 -7.95
C ALA A 91 8.46 -28.81 -7.13
N PHE A 92 7.35 -29.52 -7.36
CA PHE A 92 7.04 -30.81 -6.75
C PHE A 92 6.89 -31.93 -7.79
N SER A 93 6.84 -31.58 -9.07
CA SER A 93 6.74 -32.53 -10.20
C SER A 93 7.69 -32.12 -11.34
N ASP A 94 7.82 -32.96 -12.36
CA ASP A 94 8.63 -32.66 -13.54
C ASP A 94 7.93 -31.56 -14.39
N GLU A 95 6.62 -31.55 -14.43
CA GLU A 95 5.83 -30.46 -15.05
C GLU A 95 6.08 -29.10 -14.35
N ASP A 96 6.21 -29.11 -13.02
CA ASP A 96 6.56 -27.93 -12.27
C ASP A 96 7.98 -27.44 -12.63
N MET A 97 8.94 -28.36 -12.86
CA MET A 97 10.29 -28.01 -13.31
C MET A 97 10.30 -27.36 -14.69
N GLU A 98 9.45 -27.84 -15.61
CA GLU A 98 9.29 -27.16 -16.92
C GLU A 98 8.66 -25.77 -16.78
N ALA A 99 7.68 -25.61 -15.90
CA ALA A 99 7.12 -24.28 -15.60
C ALA A 99 8.18 -23.33 -15.02
N ILE A 100 9.08 -23.83 -14.18
CA ILE A 100 10.22 -23.07 -13.63
C ILE A 100 11.18 -22.63 -14.72
N LYS A 101 11.50 -23.49 -15.69
CA LYS A 101 12.37 -23.10 -16.83
C LYS A 101 11.74 -21.97 -17.66
N MET A 102 10.44 -22.06 -17.94
CA MET A 102 9.72 -20.98 -18.63
C MET A 102 9.74 -19.66 -17.85
N LEU A 103 9.60 -19.72 -16.52
CA LEU A 103 9.70 -18.52 -15.67
C LEU A 103 11.12 -17.96 -15.65
N TYR A 104 12.14 -18.81 -15.66
CA TYR A 104 13.54 -18.41 -15.74
C TYR A 104 13.82 -17.65 -17.06
N GLU A 105 13.45 -18.26 -18.21
CA GLU A 105 13.62 -17.64 -19.53
C GLU A 105 12.88 -16.28 -19.61
N ARG A 106 11.67 -16.23 -19.08
CA ARG A 106 10.88 -15.00 -18.98
C ARG A 106 11.58 -13.94 -18.12
N GLY A 107 12.13 -14.35 -16.99
CA GLY A 107 12.87 -13.47 -16.10
C GLY A 107 14.14 -12.89 -16.75
N ILE A 108 14.88 -13.72 -17.49
CA ILE A 108 16.03 -13.28 -18.30
C ILE A 108 15.58 -12.25 -19.35
N ALA A 109 14.48 -12.54 -20.08
CA ALA A 109 13.94 -11.62 -21.06
C ALA A 109 13.47 -10.28 -20.47
N ASN A 110 13.02 -10.28 -19.21
CA ASN A 110 12.63 -9.09 -18.48
C ASN A 110 13.82 -8.32 -17.84
N GLY A 111 15.05 -8.89 -17.90
CA GLY A 111 16.24 -8.31 -17.31
C GLY A 111 16.31 -8.46 -15.78
N VAL A 112 15.72 -9.51 -15.21
CA VAL A 112 15.76 -9.79 -13.77
C VAL A 112 17.16 -10.25 -13.36
N PRO A 113 17.87 -9.55 -12.47
CA PRO A 113 19.17 -9.99 -11.98
C PRO A 113 19.03 -11.08 -10.90
N GLU A 114 20.14 -11.78 -10.63
CA GLU A 114 20.25 -12.80 -9.57
C GLU A 114 19.17 -13.89 -9.67
N LEU A 115 18.95 -14.42 -10.87
CA LEU A 115 17.97 -15.46 -11.14
C LEU A 115 18.69 -16.80 -11.42
N GLU A 116 18.36 -17.85 -10.65
CA GLU A 116 19.00 -19.17 -10.74
C GLU A 116 17.96 -20.28 -10.65
N ILE A 117 18.22 -21.40 -11.33
CA ILE A 117 17.49 -22.66 -11.09
C ILE A 117 18.31 -23.50 -10.10
N TRP A 118 17.74 -23.76 -8.92
CA TRP A 118 18.34 -24.60 -7.90
C TRP A 118 17.87 -26.05 -8.03
N ASN A 119 18.80 -26.96 -7.85
CA ASN A 119 18.45 -28.39 -7.75
C ASN A 119 17.84 -28.69 -6.36
N ARG A 120 17.36 -29.91 -6.19
CA ARG A 120 16.76 -30.40 -4.95
C ARG A 120 17.66 -30.21 -3.73
N GLU A 121 18.96 -30.60 -3.85
CA GLU A 121 19.91 -30.57 -2.73
C GLU A 121 20.12 -29.16 -2.24
N LYS A 122 20.41 -28.22 -3.15
CA LYS A 122 20.59 -26.79 -2.80
C LYS A 122 19.30 -26.22 -2.19
N THR A 123 18.13 -26.52 -2.79
CA THR A 123 16.84 -26.00 -2.32
C THR A 123 16.54 -26.45 -0.89
N LEU A 124 16.76 -27.74 -0.58
CA LEU A 124 16.51 -28.27 0.77
C LEU A 124 17.59 -27.91 1.79
N ALA A 125 18.82 -27.60 1.35
CA ALA A 125 19.87 -27.10 2.23
C ALA A 125 19.56 -25.65 2.70
N GLU A 126 19.07 -24.80 1.79
CA GLU A 126 18.70 -23.40 2.09
C GLU A 126 17.34 -23.28 2.81
N GLU A 127 16.40 -24.21 2.53
CA GLU A 127 15.06 -24.25 3.12
C GLU A 127 14.73 -25.65 3.66
N PRO A 128 15.26 -26.02 4.83
CA PRO A 128 15.15 -27.39 5.36
C PRO A 128 13.73 -27.80 5.78
N ASN A 129 12.83 -26.84 5.96
CA ASN A 129 11.43 -27.09 6.33
C ASN A 129 10.49 -27.27 5.11
N LEU A 130 11.02 -27.21 3.88
CA LEU A 130 10.24 -27.54 2.70
C LEU A 130 9.90 -29.03 2.67
N SER A 131 8.84 -29.36 1.94
CA SER A 131 8.42 -30.75 1.71
C SER A 131 9.56 -31.59 1.12
N SER A 132 9.69 -32.83 1.60
CA SER A 132 10.61 -33.81 1.03
C SER A 132 10.32 -34.16 -0.44
N GLU A 133 9.15 -33.82 -0.96
CA GLU A 133 8.77 -33.98 -2.36
C GLU A 133 9.35 -32.89 -3.28
N THR A 134 10.02 -31.87 -2.74
CA THR A 134 10.65 -30.80 -3.51
C THR A 134 11.65 -31.36 -4.50
N LYS A 135 11.53 -31.00 -5.78
CA LYS A 135 12.45 -31.40 -6.87
C LYS A 135 13.50 -30.32 -7.19
N GLY A 136 13.19 -29.07 -6.93
CA GLY A 136 14.04 -27.92 -7.16
C GLY A 136 13.25 -26.62 -7.03
N ALA A 137 13.88 -25.49 -7.34
CA ALA A 137 13.23 -24.18 -7.28
C ALA A 137 13.84 -23.19 -8.27
N LEU A 138 13.05 -22.18 -8.66
CA LEU A 138 13.56 -20.95 -9.24
C LEU A 138 13.86 -19.97 -8.10
N PHE A 139 15.11 -19.63 -7.92
CA PHE A 139 15.57 -18.61 -6.98
C PHE A 139 15.65 -17.26 -7.66
N CYS A 140 15.19 -16.22 -6.97
CA CYS A 140 15.38 -14.82 -7.36
C CYS A 140 15.93 -14.04 -6.17
N GLY A 141 17.23 -13.71 -6.22
CA GLY A 141 17.95 -13.08 -5.12
C GLY A 141 17.53 -11.64 -4.82
N THR A 142 17.05 -10.91 -5.83
CA THR A 142 16.61 -9.50 -5.66
C THR A 142 15.22 -9.37 -5.07
N ALA A 143 14.46 -10.46 -4.93
CA ALA A 143 13.17 -10.43 -4.28
C ALA A 143 13.30 -10.21 -2.76
N GLY A 144 12.25 -9.71 -2.13
CA GLY A 144 12.26 -9.47 -0.70
C GLY A 144 10.90 -9.19 -0.12
N ILE A 145 10.88 -8.78 1.13
CA ILE A 145 9.70 -8.38 1.88
C ILE A 145 9.80 -6.93 2.35
N VAL A 146 8.66 -6.25 2.37
CA VAL A 146 8.56 -4.85 2.78
C VAL A 146 7.41 -4.67 3.76
N CYS A 147 7.49 -3.69 4.64
CA CYS A 147 6.31 -3.22 5.36
C CYS A 147 5.47 -2.33 4.42
N PRO A 148 4.33 -2.78 3.88
CA PRO A 148 3.57 -2.01 2.89
C PRO A 148 3.01 -0.72 3.48
N PHE A 149 2.67 -0.72 4.76
CA PHE A 149 2.26 0.46 5.51
C PHE A 149 3.41 1.47 5.60
N GLY A 150 4.56 1.03 6.13
CA GLY A 150 5.73 1.87 6.33
C GLY A 150 6.23 2.49 5.03
N MET A 151 6.20 1.75 3.90
CA MET A 151 6.56 2.28 2.58
C MET A 151 5.56 3.34 2.10
N THR A 152 4.25 3.10 2.23
CA THR A 152 3.22 4.06 1.82
C THR A 152 3.31 5.35 2.65
N TYR A 153 3.43 5.23 3.98
CA TYR A 153 3.60 6.39 4.86
C TYR A 153 4.90 7.14 4.59
N ALA A 154 5.99 6.42 4.30
CA ALA A 154 7.26 7.07 3.97
C ALA A 154 7.16 7.93 2.69
N PHE A 155 6.41 7.47 1.69
CA PHE A 155 6.20 8.25 0.47
C PHE A 155 5.36 9.50 0.75
N ILE A 156 4.22 9.37 1.42
CA ILE A 156 3.35 10.53 1.63
C ILE A 156 3.94 11.54 2.63
N GLU A 157 4.60 11.09 3.70
CA GLU A 157 5.26 11.99 4.65
C GLU A 157 6.36 12.81 3.96
N ASN A 158 7.17 12.18 3.11
CA ASN A 158 8.18 12.88 2.33
C ASN A 158 7.57 13.82 1.29
N ALA A 159 6.44 13.45 0.68
CA ALA A 159 5.70 14.33 -0.23
C ALA A 159 5.15 15.57 0.47
N VAL A 160 4.52 15.40 1.65
CA VAL A 160 4.00 16.52 2.46
C VAL A 160 5.13 17.44 2.93
N GLU A 161 6.27 16.89 3.34
CA GLU A 161 7.45 17.66 3.72
C GLU A 161 7.99 18.51 2.54
N ASN A 162 7.77 18.05 1.31
CA ASN A 162 8.08 18.78 0.08
C ASN A 162 6.91 19.65 -0.44
N GLY A 163 5.85 19.83 0.35
CA GLY A 163 4.77 20.79 0.07
C GLY A 163 3.56 20.22 -0.67
N VAL A 164 3.39 18.90 -0.72
CA VAL A 164 2.14 18.29 -1.17
C VAL A 164 1.08 18.44 -0.08
N GLU A 165 -0.10 18.89 -0.44
CA GLU A 165 -1.25 18.92 0.45
C GLU A 165 -1.93 17.54 0.45
N LEU A 166 -2.17 16.98 1.64
CA LEU A 166 -2.91 15.74 1.83
C LEU A 166 -4.26 16.07 2.47
N ILE A 167 -5.34 15.71 1.78
CA ILE A 167 -6.71 15.89 2.30
C ILE A 167 -7.39 14.52 2.32
N CYS A 168 -7.63 14.02 3.53
CA CYS A 168 -8.38 12.79 3.81
C CYS A 168 -9.87 13.09 4.01
N ASP A 169 -10.69 12.03 4.21
CA ASP A 169 -12.15 12.11 4.32
C ASP A 169 -12.81 12.81 3.12
N THR A 170 -12.16 12.74 1.94
CA THR A 170 -12.54 13.51 0.76
C THR A 170 -12.75 12.59 -0.44
N GLU A 171 -14.01 12.17 -0.63
CA GLU A 171 -14.41 11.33 -1.76
C GLU A 171 -14.66 12.16 -3.01
N VAL A 172 -14.03 11.80 -4.13
CA VAL A 172 -14.32 12.39 -5.43
C VAL A 172 -15.58 11.77 -6.00
N ILE A 173 -16.60 12.63 -6.23
CA ILE A 173 -17.93 12.24 -6.70
C ILE A 173 -18.25 12.73 -8.12
N GLY A 174 -17.45 13.64 -8.67
CA GLY A 174 -17.62 14.13 -10.03
C GLY A 174 -16.38 14.84 -10.56
N ILE A 175 -16.14 14.74 -11.85
CA ILE A 175 -15.03 15.43 -12.54
C ILE A 175 -15.57 16.03 -13.83
N GLN A 176 -15.33 17.31 -14.04
CA GLN A 176 -15.68 18.02 -15.27
C GLN A 176 -14.48 18.78 -15.80
N LYS A 177 -14.28 18.73 -17.11
CA LYS A 177 -13.33 19.61 -17.78
C LYS A 177 -13.98 20.99 -17.93
N ILE A 178 -13.30 22.03 -17.50
CA ILE A 178 -13.75 23.41 -17.67
C ILE A 178 -13.46 23.82 -19.11
N THR A 179 -14.52 24.12 -19.89
CA THR A 179 -14.45 24.63 -21.26
C THR A 179 -14.65 26.13 -21.27
N GLU A 180 -14.19 26.83 -22.35
CA GLU A 180 -14.37 28.29 -22.51
C GLU A 180 -15.85 28.73 -22.44
N ASP A 181 -16.77 27.89 -22.95
CA ASP A 181 -18.21 28.18 -22.86
C ASP A 181 -18.74 28.16 -21.43
N MET A 182 -18.20 27.28 -20.57
CA MET A 182 -18.54 27.23 -19.16
C MET A 182 -17.94 28.40 -18.38
N GLN A 183 -16.80 28.92 -18.82
CA GLN A 183 -16.17 30.12 -18.26
C GLN A 183 -17.06 31.35 -18.48
N ASN A 184 -17.68 31.46 -19.66
CA ASN A 184 -18.54 32.57 -20.04
C ASN A 184 -19.94 32.51 -19.40
N ALA A 185 -20.44 31.33 -19.08
CA ALA A 185 -21.79 31.12 -18.51
C ALA A 185 -21.85 31.32 -16.96
N GLN A 186 -20.72 31.20 -16.24
CA GLN A 186 -20.66 31.27 -14.78
C GLN A 186 -20.30 32.67 -14.23
N THR A 187 -20.51 33.73 -15.01
CA THR A 187 -20.21 35.13 -14.61
C THR A 187 -21.07 35.67 -13.45
N GLN A 188 -21.86 34.84 -12.78
CA GLN A 188 -22.66 35.27 -11.62
C GLN A 188 -22.13 34.74 -10.27
N ASP A 189 -21.10 33.86 -10.23
CA ASP A 189 -20.57 33.31 -8.98
C ASP A 189 -19.14 33.86 -8.72
N THR A 190 -19.00 34.65 -7.68
CA THR A 190 -17.78 35.48 -7.39
C THR A 190 -16.53 34.63 -7.15
N ALA A 191 -16.68 33.37 -6.71
CA ALA A 191 -15.55 32.48 -6.43
C ALA A 191 -14.91 31.92 -7.70
N VAL A 192 -15.70 31.76 -8.78
CA VAL A 192 -15.23 31.22 -10.08
C VAL A 192 -14.61 32.36 -10.92
N GLN A 193 -15.07 33.60 -10.79
CA GLN A 193 -14.53 34.75 -11.52
C GLN A 193 -13.04 35.01 -11.27
N THR A 194 -12.56 34.76 -10.04
CA THR A 194 -11.14 35.02 -9.69
C THR A 194 -10.20 33.98 -10.33
N VAL A 195 -10.67 32.77 -10.61
CA VAL A 195 -9.87 31.68 -11.20
C VAL A 195 -9.78 31.83 -12.72
N THR A 196 -10.87 32.24 -13.37
CA THR A 196 -10.96 32.37 -14.84
C THR A 196 -10.20 33.56 -15.43
N ALA A 197 -10.03 34.64 -14.66
CA ALA A 197 -9.33 35.85 -15.12
C ALA A 197 -7.80 35.69 -15.26
N GLN A 198 -7.23 34.58 -14.77
CA GLN A 198 -5.77 34.30 -14.80
C GLN A 198 -5.35 33.24 -15.81
N MET A 199 -6.28 32.66 -16.59
CA MET A 199 -5.97 31.56 -17.51
C MET A 199 -5.71 32.07 -18.93
N SER A 200 -4.56 31.69 -19.50
CA SER A 200 -4.30 31.85 -20.95
C SER A 200 -5.07 30.80 -21.74
N ALA A 201 -5.44 31.07 -22.96
CA ALA A 201 -6.31 30.28 -23.86
C ALA A 201 -5.83 28.84 -24.19
N GLN A 202 -4.80 28.33 -23.52
CA GLN A 202 -4.21 27.00 -23.75
C GLN A 202 -4.17 26.12 -22.48
N GLU A 203 -4.73 26.54 -21.35
CA GLU A 203 -4.63 25.79 -20.09
C GLU A 203 -5.83 24.86 -19.90
N TYR A 204 -5.53 23.55 -19.70
CA TYR A 204 -6.53 22.59 -19.24
C TYR A 204 -6.91 22.96 -17.81
N ALA A 205 -8.18 22.86 -17.47
CA ALA A 205 -8.66 22.96 -16.11
C ALA A 205 -9.74 21.92 -15.86
N PHE A 206 -9.67 21.37 -14.67
CA PHE A 206 -10.65 20.42 -14.17
C PHE A 206 -11.33 20.99 -12.94
N SER A 207 -12.64 20.82 -12.86
CA SER A 207 -13.43 20.97 -11.65
C SER A 207 -13.68 19.57 -11.09
N VAL A 208 -13.16 19.29 -9.90
CA VAL A 208 -13.29 18.03 -9.19
C VAL A 208 -14.21 18.23 -8.01
N THR A 209 -15.42 17.71 -8.11
CA THR A 209 -16.43 17.75 -7.05
C THR A 209 -16.17 16.63 -6.06
N THR A 210 -16.15 16.95 -4.78
CA THR A 210 -15.90 16.01 -3.70
C THR A 210 -16.94 16.10 -2.60
N SER A 211 -16.92 15.18 -1.64
CA SER A 211 -17.75 15.24 -0.42
C SER A 211 -17.44 16.46 0.47
N GLN A 212 -16.30 17.13 0.31
CA GLN A 212 -15.83 18.27 1.10
C GLN A 212 -15.86 19.61 0.35
N GLY A 213 -16.32 19.62 -0.92
CA GLY A 213 -16.35 20.80 -1.76
C GLY A 213 -15.75 20.58 -3.14
N VAL A 214 -15.42 21.65 -3.84
CA VAL A 214 -14.92 21.62 -5.20
C VAL A 214 -13.46 22.04 -5.26
N PHE A 215 -12.63 21.23 -5.92
CA PHE A 215 -11.22 21.51 -6.18
C PHE A 215 -11.00 21.75 -7.67
N THR A 216 -10.06 22.63 -8.00
CA THR A 216 -9.71 22.90 -9.40
C THR A 216 -8.23 22.64 -9.65
N ALA A 217 -7.90 22.03 -10.79
CA ALA A 217 -6.51 21.77 -11.18
C ALA A 217 -6.30 21.77 -12.68
N ARG A 218 -5.05 21.96 -13.11
CA ARG A 218 -4.62 21.83 -14.51
C ARG A 218 -4.55 20.38 -14.96
N TYR A 219 -4.13 19.50 -14.07
CA TYR A 219 -3.97 18.07 -14.33
C TYR A 219 -4.63 17.24 -13.25
N VAL A 220 -5.17 16.08 -13.64
CA VAL A 220 -5.75 15.11 -12.72
C VAL A 220 -5.10 13.74 -12.93
N ILE A 221 -4.68 13.09 -11.86
CA ILE A 221 -4.10 11.75 -11.88
C ILE A 221 -5.04 10.81 -11.13
N ASN A 222 -5.58 9.82 -11.83
CA ASN A 222 -6.45 8.80 -11.27
C ASN A 222 -5.63 7.63 -10.73
N ALA A 223 -5.41 7.58 -9.42
CA ALA A 223 -4.76 6.50 -8.69
C ALA A 223 -5.73 5.80 -7.70
N ALA A 224 -7.03 5.78 -8.03
CA ALA A 224 -8.13 5.35 -7.15
C ALA A 224 -8.27 3.82 -6.97
N GLY A 225 -7.26 3.03 -7.36
CA GLY A 225 -7.17 1.59 -7.08
C GLY A 225 -8.40 0.82 -7.57
N LEU A 226 -9.17 0.23 -6.64
CA LEU A 226 -10.39 -0.53 -6.95
C LEU A 226 -11.48 0.31 -7.64
N TYR A 227 -11.43 1.63 -7.52
CA TYR A 227 -12.41 2.55 -8.10
C TYR A 227 -11.90 3.31 -9.31
N ALA A 228 -10.71 2.96 -9.84
CA ALA A 228 -10.08 3.69 -10.94
C ALA A 228 -10.94 3.73 -12.21
N ASP A 229 -11.68 2.67 -12.52
CA ASP A 229 -12.63 2.64 -13.64
C ASP A 229 -13.86 3.54 -13.40
N LYS A 230 -14.31 3.69 -12.15
CA LYS A 230 -15.40 4.61 -11.82
C LYS A 230 -14.99 6.07 -11.98
N ILE A 231 -13.79 6.39 -11.53
CA ILE A 231 -13.21 7.73 -11.74
C ILE A 231 -12.98 8.00 -13.25
N ALA A 232 -12.51 7.01 -14.01
CA ALA A 232 -12.35 7.11 -15.46
C ALA A 232 -13.68 7.40 -16.16
N ALA A 233 -14.75 6.72 -15.76
CA ALA A 233 -16.09 6.92 -16.32
C ALA A 233 -16.64 8.34 -16.09
N MET A 234 -16.21 9.07 -15.04
CA MET A 234 -16.65 10.45 -14.79
C MET A 234 -16.22 11.43 -15.89
N ILE A 235 -15.17 11.09 -16.64
CA ILE A 235 -14.67 11.89 -17.78
C ILE A 235 -14.98 11.25 -19.14
N GLY A 236 -15.79 10.19 -19.15
CA GLY A 236 -16.18 9.46 -20.35
C GLY A 236 -15.16 8.42 -20.86
N ASP A 237 -14.08 8.15 -20.12
CA ASP A 237 -13.10 7.12 -20.44
C ASP A 237 -13.55 5.77 -19.87
N CYS A 238 -13.97 4.86 -20.76
CA CYS A 238 -14.47 3.52 -20.38
C CYS A 238 -13.64 2.40 -21.03
N ASP A 239 -12.34 2.64 -21.25
CA ASP A 239 -11.44 1.71 -21.92
C ASP A 239 -11.13 0.44 -21.14
N TYR A 240 -11.41 0.42 -19.85
CA TYR A 240 -11.20 -0.73 -18.97
C TYR A 240 -12.21 -0.80 -17.83
N ALA A 241 -12.36 -2.00 -17.29
CA ALA A 241 -13.11 -2.24 -16.07
C ALA A 241 -12.18 -2.88 -15.01
N ILE A 242 -12.50 -2.67 -13.75
CA ILE A 242 -11.86 -3.35 -12.63
C ILE A 242 -12.74 -4.52 -12.20
N ASN A 243 -12.19 -5.73 -12.30
CA ASN A 243 -12.80 -6.96 -11.83
C ASN A 243 -12.21 -7.29 -10.44
N PRO A 244 -12.93 -7.01 -9.34
CA PRO A 244 -12.38 -7.21 -8.00
C PRO A 244 -12.05 -8.67 -7.75
N ARG A 245 -10.86 -8.95 -7.21
CA ARG A 245 -10.42 -10.30 -6.89
C ARG A 245 -9.88 -10.37 -5.47
N LYS A 246 -10.63 -11.01 -4.58
CA LYS A 246 -10.22 -11.16 -3.19
C LYS A 246 -9.20 -12.26 -2.99
N GLY A 247 -8.36 -12.07 -1.98
CA GLY A 247 -7.39 -13.04 -1.51
C GLY A 247 -7.33 -13.05 0.00
N GLU A 248 -7.65 -14.18 0.60
CA GLU A 248 -7.66 -14.39 2.04
C GLU A 248 -6.28 -14.85 2.52
N TYR A 249 -5.92 -14.49 3.75
CA TYR A 249 -4.63 -14.78 4.37
C TYR A 249 -4.78 -15.23 5.82
N ARG A 250 -3.81 -16.04 6.27
CA ARG A 250 -3.53 -16.29 7.67
C ARG A 250 -2.22 -15.63 8.08
N VAL A 251 -2.23 -14.97 9.23
CA VAL A 251 -1.03 -14.46 9.91
C VAL A 251 -0.78 -15.33 11.13
N LEU A 252 0.38 -15.98 11.14
CA LEU A 252 0.81 -16.81 12.25
C LEU A 252 1.69 -15.99 13.20
N ASP A 253 1.73 -16.44 14.44
CA ASP A 253 2.55 -15.86 15.51
C ASP A 253 4.05 -15.83 15.14
N LYS A 254 4.81 -14.91 15.73
CA LYS A 254 6.24 -14.74 15.54
C LYS A 254 7.07 -16.00 15.83
N VAL A 255 6.56 -16.91 16.66
CA VAL A 255 7.23 -18.22 16.90
C VAL A 255 7.30 -19.09 15.65
N CYS A 256 6.58 -18.74 14.59
CA CYS A 256 6.61 -19.41 13.30
C CYS A 256 7.48 -18.65 12.26
N GLY A 257 8.02 -17.49 12.61
CA GLY A 257 8.68 -16.59 11.66
C GLY A 257 9.90 -17.18 10.97
N ASP A 258 10.62 -18.05 11.66
CA ASP A 258 11.87 -18.68 11.18
C ASP A 258 11.62 -20.06 10.50
N LEU A 259 10.35 -20.43 10.23
CA LEU A 259 10.03 -21.67 9.52
C LEU A 259 10.50 -21.65 8.05
N VAL A 260 10.57 -20.48 7.44
CA VAL A 260 11.15 -20.30 6.10
C VAL A 260 11.98 -19.01 6.08
N HIS A 261 13.05 -19.01 5.29
CA HIS A 261 13.99 -17.90 5.19
C HIS A 261 13.72 -17.02 3.95
N HIS A 262 13.09 -17.60 2.92
CA HIS A 262 12.74 -16.94 1.67
C HIS A 262 11.23 -16.80 1.50
N VAL A 263 10.80 -16.03 0.52
CA VAL A 263 9.42 -16.05 0.05
C VAL A 263 9.18 -17.33 -0.73
N ILE A 264 8.33 -18.23 -0.26
CA ILE A 264 8.06 -19.51 -0.88
C ILE A 264 6.80 -19.44 -1.74
N PHE A 265 6.94 -19.58 -3.04
CA PHE A 265 5.85 -19.77 -4.01
C PHE A 265 5.78 -21.23 -4.46
N GLN A 266 4.63 -21.64 -4.94
CA GLN A 266 4.47 -22.89 -5.69
C GLN A 266 4.55 -22.58 -7.19
N ALA A 267 5.07 -23.51 -7.97
CA ALA A 267 5.04 -23.42 -9.43
C ALA A 267 3.59 -23.20 -9.92
N PRO A 268 3.37 -22.34 -10.92
CA PRO A 268 2.04 -22.07 -11.44
C PRO A 268 1.49 -23.31 -12.14
N THR A 269 0.24 -23.65 -11.83
CA THR A 269 -0.50 -24.73 -12.49
C THR A 269 -1.59 -24.17 -13.40
N LYS A 270 -2.26 -25.04 -14.18
CA LYS A 270 -3.45 -24.64 -14.96
C LYS A 270 -4.56 -24.03 -14.11
N MET A 271 -4.59 -24.30 -12.80
CA MET A 271 -5.54 -23.73 -11.84
C MET A 271 -5.08 -22.39 -11.25
N GLY A 272 -3.93 -21.86 -11.67
CA GLY A 272 -3.37 -20.59 -11.22
C GLY A 272 -2.16 -20.77 -10.30
N LYS A 273 -1.77 -19.66 -9.65
CA LYS A 273 -0.70 -19.63 -8.66
C LYS A 273 -1.17 -20.27 -7.36
N GLY A 274 -0.34 -21.12 -6.77
CA GLY A 274 -0.61 -21.70 -5.46
C GLY A 274 -0.58 -20.66 -4.32
N VAL A 275 -0.84 -21.16 -3.11
CA VAL A 275 -0.70 -20.38 -1.88
C VAL A 275 0.79 -20.21 -1.55
N LEU A 276 1.22 -18.99 -1.25
CA LEU A 276 2.57 -18.71 -0.79
C LEU A 276 2.70 -18.83 0.73
N VAL A 277 3.94 -19.06 1.19
CA VAL A 277 4.34 -18.96 2.58
C VAL A 277 5.54 -18.01 2.65
N THR A 278 5.47 -16.98 3.51
CA THR A 278 6.52 -15.97 3.60
C THR A 278 6.66 -15.43 5.03
N PRO A 279 7.89 -15.19 5.51
CA PRO A 279 8.05 -14.38 6.70
C PRO A 279 7.59 -12.96 6.41
N THR A 280 7.19 -12.23 7.44
CA THR A 280 6.98 -10.79 7.36
C THR A 280 8.21 -10.06 7.90
N TYR A 281 8.32 -8.75 7.62
CA TYR A 281 9.42 -7.95 8.15
C TYR A 281 9.54 -8.08 9.69
N ASP A 282 8.41 -8.19 10.38
CA ASP A 282 8.32 -8.23 11.85
C ASP A 282 8.31 -9.66 12.41
N ASN A 283 8.78 -10.62 11.65
CA ASN A 283 8.96 -12.03 12.04
C ASN A 283 7.64 -12.80 12.31
N ASN A 284 6.50 -12.34 11.80
CA ASN A 284 5.32 -13.19 11.68
C ASN A 284 5.46 -14.05 10.42
N LEU A 285 4.67 -15.13 10.33
CA LEU A 285 4.58 -15.92 9.11
C LEU A 285 3.22 -15.68 8.45
N LEU A 286 3.21 -15.47 7.14
CA LEU A 286 2.03 -15.24 6.33
C LEU A 286 1.80 -16.43 5.40
N ALA A 287 0.59 -16.99 5.38
CA ALA A 287 0.14 -17.99 4.41
C ALA A 287 -1.08 -17.47 3.64
N GLY A 288 -1.10 -17.63 2.34
CA GLY A 288 -2.11 -17.10 1.41
C GLY A 288 -1.46 -16.61 0.11
N PRO A 289 -2.17 -15.87 -0.73
CA PRO A 289 -3.61 -15.66 -0.68
C PRO A 289 -4.42 -16.76 -1.38
N THR A 290 -5.71 -16.78 -1.12
CA THR A 290 -6.66 -17.36 -2.07
C THR A 290 -6.82 -16.45 -3.29
N ALA A 291 -7.60 -16.87 -4.28
CA ALA A 291 -7.93 -16.07 -5.44
C ALA A 291 -9.38 -16.36 -5.84
N GLN A 292 -10.28 -15.41 -5.55
CA GLN A 292 -11.70 -15.51 -5.83
C GLN A 292 -12.19 -14.19 -6.42
N ASP A 293 -12.83 -14.26 -7.59
CA ASP A 293 -13.49 -13.11 -8.17
C ASP A 293 -14.77 -12.81 -7.37
N VAL A 294 -15.03 -11.54 -7.12
CA VAL A 294 -16.19 -11.04 -6.34
C VAL A 294 -16.77 -9.82 -7.05
N ASP A 295 -18.06 -9.56 -6.82
CA ASP A 295 -18.72 -8.39 -7.38
C ASP A 295 -18.57 -7.17 -6.46
N ASP A 296 -18.58 -7.41 -5.14
CA ASP A 296 -18.41 -6.37 -4.14
C ASP A 296 -16.93 -6.01 -3.95
N ARG A 297 -16.60 -4.74 -4.22
CA ARG A 297 -15.24 -4.19 -4.06
C ARG A 297 -14.81 -4.05 -2.60
N GLU A 298 -15.75 -4.06 -1.69
CA GLU A 298 -15.54 -3.94 -0.24
C GLU A 298 -15.62 -5.29 0.50
N ASP A 299 -15.82 -6.41 -0.21
CA ASP A 299 -15.82 -7.75 0.43
C ASP A 299 -14.43 -8.13 0.94
N THR A 300 -14.17 -7.75 2.19
CA THR A 300 -12.97 -8.12 2.95
C THR A 300 -13.22 -9.27 3.93
N SER A 301 -14.30 -10.00 3.80
CA SER A 301 -14.61 -11.16 4.63
C SER A 301 -13.62 -12.30 4.40
N THR A 302 -13.35 -13.10 5.45
CA THR A 302 -12.67 -14.38 5.35
C THR A 302 -13.68 -15.51 5.47
N THR A 303 -13.48 -16.60 4.71
CA THR A 303 -14.39 -17.74 4.68
C THR A 303 -13.73 -19.01 5.21
N ARG A 304 -14.51 -19.92 5.79
CA ARG A 304 -14.01 -21.22 6.23
C ARG A 304 -13.35 -21.97 5.07
N THR A 305 -14.03 -22.03 3.93
CA THR A 305 -13.54 -22.70 2.72
C THR A 305 -12.21 -22.11 2.21
N GLY A 306 -12.10 -20.79 2.19
CA GLY A 306 -10.87 -20.09 1.79
C GLY A 306 -9.72 -20.39 2.73
N LEU A 307 -9.96 -20.36 4.03
CA LEU A 307 -8.96 -20.67 5.05
C LEU A 307 -8.53 -22.15 5.02
N ASP A 308 -9.46 -23.09 4.84
CA ASP A 308 -9.15 -24.52 4.71
C ASP A 308 -8.31 -24.80 3.43
N LYS A 309 -8.57 -24.06 2.34
CA LYS A 309 -7.76 -24.12 1.12
C LYS A 309 -6.33 -23.60 1.36
N ILE A 310 -6.16 -22.53 2.14
CA ILE A 310 -4.84 -22.03 2.52
C ILE A 310 -4.10 -23.10 3.33
N ASP A 311 -4.75 -23.69 4.33
CA ASP A 311 -4.15 -24.68 5.21
C ASP A 311 -3.61 -25.90 4.44
N SER A 312 -4.42 -26.44 3.55
CA SER A 312 -4.04 -27.61 2.74
C SER A 312 -2.93 -27.29 1.72
N SER A 313 -3.05 -26.14 1.03
CA SER A 313 -2.09 -25.77 -0.02
C SER A 313 -0.75 -25.33 0.58
N ALA A 314 -0.72 -24.56 1.66
CA ALA A 314 0.53 -24.13 2.28
C ALA A 314 1.32 -25.32 2.89
N LYS A 315 0.62 -26.31 3.48
CA LYS A 315 1.26 -27.52 3.99
C LYS A 315 1.90 -28.38 2.91
N LYS A 316 1.46 -28.28 1.66
CA LYS A 316 2.14 -28.93 0.55
C LYS A 316 3.58 -28.42 0.40
N SER A 317 3.82 -27.13 0.61
CA SER A 317 5.15 -26.53 0.55
C SER A 317 5.91 -26.70 1.88
N VAL A 318 5.27 -26.44 3.01
CA VAL A 318 5.86 -26.44 4.36
C VAL A 318 5.01 -27.30 5.28
N PRO A 319 5.25 -28.63 5.36
CA PRO A 319 4.43 -29.55 6.17
C PRO A 319 4.37 -29.24 7.66
N ALA A 320 5.40 -28.59 8.19
CA ALA A 320 5.53 -28.24 9.61
C ALA A 320 4.60 -27.09 10.06
N LEU A 321 3.81 -26.48 9.17
CA LEU A 321 2.90 -25.40 9.51
C LEU A 321 1.83 -25.84 10.50
N ASP A 322 1.76 -25.13 11.65
CA ASP A 322 0.73 -25.30 12.66
C ASP A 322 -0.23 -24.11 12.67
N PHE A 323 -1.36 -24.24 11.99
CA PHE A 323 -2.37 -23.16 11.89
C PHE A 323 -3.11 -22.84 13.20
N ARG A 324 -2.92 -23.62 14.28
CA ARG A 324 -3.37 -23.25 15.64
C ARG A 324 -2.61 -22.03 16.17
N LYS A 325 -1.46 -21.69 15.57
CA LYS A 325 -0.68 -20.49 15.85
C LYS A 325 -1.17 -19.24 15.07
N THR A 326 -2.30 -19.34 14.36
CA THR A 326 -2.91 -18.17 13.69
C THR A 326 -3.32 -17.15 14.73
N ILE A 327 -2.83 -15.92 14.61
CA ILE A 327 -3.21 -14.79 15.48
C ILE A 327 -4.22 -13.85 14.79
N ARG A 328 -4.29 -13.90 13.45
CA ARG A 328 -5.21 -13.08 12.65
C ARG A 328 -5.46 -13.69 11.27
N THR A 329 -6.63 -13.42 10.73
CA THR A 329 -6.94 -13.57 9.30
C THR A 329 -7.27 -12.20 8.71
N PHE A 330 -7.05 -12.02 7.41
CA PHE A 330 -7.47 -10.84 6.68
C PHE A 330 -7.68 -11.15 5.20
N THR A 331 -8.37 -10.26 4.53
CA THR A 331 -8.61 -10.33 3.07
C THR A 331 -8.18 -9.03 2.43
N GLY A 332 -7.53 -9.11 1.28
CA GLY A 332 -7.28 -7.99 0.40
C GLY A 332 -8.00 -8.16 -0.94
N VAL A 333 -8.55 -7.07 -1.46
CA VAL A 333 -9.20 -7.05 -2.77
C VAL A 333 -8.27 -6.40 -3.79
N ARG A 334 -7.97 -7.13 -4.88
CA ARG A 334 -7.07 -6.67 -5.94
C ARG A 334 -7.84 -5.94 -7.03
N ALA A 335 -7.30 -4.83 -7.50
CA ALA A 335 -7.84 -4.06 -8.62
C ALA A 335 -7.43 -4.69 -9.97
N ARG A 336 -7.98 -5.88 -10.30
CA ARG A 336 -7.62 -6.61 -11.51
C ARG A 336 -8.24 -5.94 -12.74
N PRO A 337 -7.43 -5.48 -13.71
CA PRO A 337 -7.97 -4.88 -14.93
C PRO A 337 -8.50 -5.94 -15.89
N SER A 338 -9.54 -5.59 -16.66
CA SER A 338 -10.09 -6.43 -17.72
C SER A 338 -9.10 -6.73 -18.86
N THR A 339 -8.10 -5.88 -19.03
CA THR A 339 -7.07 -5.98 -20.10
C THR A 339 -5.89 -6.88 -19.76
N GLY A 340 -5.70 -7.21 -18.48
CA GLY A 340 -4.61 -8.06 -18.01
C GLY A 340 -3.27 -7.37 -17.75
N ASP A 341 -3.05 -6.11 -18.19
CA ASP A 341 -1.87 -5.29 -17.88
C ASP A 341 -2.27 -4.01 -17.13
N PHE A 342 -1.31 -3.28 -16.58
CA PHE A 342 -1.54 -1.99 -15.91
C PHE A 342 -2.13 -0.96 -16.88
N MET A 343 -3.13 -0.23 -16.42
CA MET A 343 -3.80 0.83 -17.17
C MET A 343 -3.19 2.19 -16.82
N ILE A 344 -1.96 2.43 -17.33
CA ILE A 344 -1.20 3.66 -17.04
C ILE A 344 -0.92 4.38 -18.36
N TYR A 345 -1.67 5.46 -18.60
CA TYR A 345 -1.60 6.25 -19.83
C TYR A 345 -2.25 7.62 -19.66
N ALA A 346 -1.86 8.58 -20.51
CA ALA A 346 -2.59 9.84 -20.65
C ALA A 346 -3.90 9.60 -21.41
N SER A 347 -5.02 10.13 -20.92
CA SER A 347 -6.32 10.00 -21.58
C SER A 347 -6.25 10.49 -23.04
N LYS A 348 -6.84 9.71 -23.94
CA LYS A 348 -6.95 10.07 -25.36
C LYS A 348 -8.05 11.08 -25.63
N HIS A 349 -9.06 11.09 -24.75
CA HIS A 349 -10.27 11.90 -24.91
C HIS A 349 -10.19 13.20 -24.12
N THR A 350 -9.48 13.17 -22.98
CA THR A 350 -9.43 14.29 -22.03
C THR A 350 -7.98 14.65 -21.70
N LYS A 351 -7.43 15.61 -22.47
CA LYS A 351 -6.07 16.09 -22.25
C LYS A 351 -5.89 16.61 -20.82
N GLY A 352 -4.75 16.30 -20.19
CA GLY A 352 -4.46 16.66 -18.81
C GLY A 352 -4.95 15.64 -17.78
N PHE A 353 -5.68 14.60 -18.21
CA PHE A 353 -6.07 13.49 -17.33
C PHE A 353 -5.16 12.28 -17.56
N ILE A 354 -4.60 11.72 -16.46
CA ILE A 354 -3.68 10.59 -16.50
C ILE A 354 -4.26 9.45 -15.66
N HIS A 355 -4.32 8.26 -16.24
CA HIS A 355 -4.70 7.04 -15.57
C HIS A 355 -3.48 6.36 -14.94
N ALA A 356 -3.62 5.93 -13.68
CA ALA A 356 -2.75 5.00 -12.97
C ALA A 356 -3.64 3.93 -12.30
N GLY A 357 -4.43 3.23 -13.13
CA GLY A 357 -5.45 2.28 -12.74
C GLY A 357 -5.10 0.83 -13.08
N GLY A 358 -5.98 -0.11 -12.69
CA GLY A 358 -5.80 -1.53 -12.97
C GLY A 358 -4.52 -2.13 -12.38
N ILE A 359 -4.07 -1.60 -11.25
CA ILE A 359 -2.79 -1.98 -10.63
C ILE A 359 -3.04 -3.04 -9.57
N GLU A 360 -2.91 -4.30 -9.99
CA GLU A 360 -2.85 -5.48 -9.12
C GLU A 360 -1.38 -5.90 -8.87
N SER A 361 -1.11 -7.16 -8.45
CA SER A 361 0.27 -7.67 -8.38
C SER A 361 0.94 -7.61 -9.78
N PRO A 362 2.18 -7.07 -9.86
CA PRO A 362 3.11 -6.70 -8.78
C PRO A 362 3.10 -5.19 -8.40
N GLY A 363 1.96 -4.56 -8.28
CA GLY A 363 1.80 -3.12 -8.09
C GLY A 363 2.57 -2.52 -6.90
N LEU A 364 2.65 -3.25 -5.76
CA LEU A 364 3.43 -2.80 -4.60
C LEU A 364 4.91 -2.62 -4.96
N SER A 365 5.49 -3.62 -5.64
CA SER A 365 6.88 -3.57 -6.12
C SER A 365 7.08 -2.49 -7.17
N SER A 366 6.08 -2.27 -8.02
CA SER A 366 6.16 -1.34 -9.14
C SER A 366 5.89 0.12 -8.78
N ALA A 367 5.34 0.40 -7.57
CA ALA A 367 4.82 1.72 -7.22
C ALA A 367 5.80 2.89 -7.47
N PRO A 368 7.09 2.82 -7.09
CA PRO A 368 8.01 3.93 -7.37
C PRO A 368 8.33 4.07 -8.87
N ALA A 369 8.37 2.99 -9.64
CA ALA A 369 8.56 3.05 -11.09
C ALA A 369 7.30 3.55 -11.82
N ILE A 370 6.12 3.23 -11.30
CA ILE A 370 4.86 3.81 -11.77
C ILE A 370 4.89 5.34 -11.60
N ALA A 371 5.41 5.81 -10.47
CA ALA A 371 5.51 7.24 -10.20
C ALA A 371 6.45 7.95 -11.19
N GLU A 372 7.63 7.37 -11.48
CA GLU A 372 8.52 7.88 -12.55
C GLU A 372 7.79 7.94 -13.90
N TYR A 373 7.10 6.85 -14.26
CA TYR A 373 6.38 6.78 -15.55
C TYR A 373 5.19 7.75 -15.63
N VAL A 374 4.46 7.98 -14.55
CA VAL A 374 3.38 8.98 -14.50
C VAL A 374 3.95 10.41 -14.64
N ALA A 375 5.12 10.70 -14.08
CA ALA A 375 5.78 11.98 -14.28
C ALA A 375 6.16 12.20 -15.76
N GLU A 376 6.66 11.16 -16.47
CA GLU A 376 6.91 11.22 -17.91
C GLU A 376 5.62 11.51 -18.70
N LEU A 377 4.51 10.83 -18.35
CA LEU A 377 3.20 11.06 -18.99
C LEU A 377 2.66 12.47 -18.72
N LEU A 378 2.89 13.00 -17.51
CA LEU A 378 2.49 14.36 -17.16
C LEU A 378 3.27 15.40 -17.97
N GLN A 379 4.57 15.19 -18.16
CA GLN A 379 5.42 16.03 -19.02
C GLN A 379 4.97 15.94 -20.48
N TYR A 380 4.67 14.74 -20.98
CA TYR A 380 4.12 14.55 -22.33
C TYR A 380 2.76 15.25 -22.50
N ALA A 381 1.94 15.32 -21.46
CA ALA A 381 0.67 16.06 -21.46
C ALA A 381 0.86 17.59 -21.44
N GLY A 382 2.10 18.09 -21.32
CA GLY A 382 2.45 19.51 -21.40
C GLY A 382 2.78 20.16 -20.05
N ALA A 383 2.92 19.40 -18.97
CA ALA A 383 3.37 19.96 -17.70
C ALA A 383 4.88 20.27 -17.72
N GLU A 384 5.24 21.46 -17.25
CA GLU A 384 6.63 21.83 -17.07
C GLU A 384 7.16 21.27 -15.74
N LEU A 385 8.03 20.25 -15.81
CA LEU A 385 8.63 19.62 -14.64
C LEU A 385 9.95 20.30 -14.26
N ILE A 386 9.88 21.51 -13.70
CA ILE A 386 11.05 22.27 -13.22
C ILE A 386 11.37 21.80 -11.80
N LYS A 387 12.55 21.23 -11.57
CA LYS A 387 12.99 20.81 -10.26
C LYS A 387 13.06 21.96 -9.26
N LYS A 388 12.66 21.70 -8.03
CA LYS A 388 12.87 22.63 -6.90
C LYS A 388 14.37 22.76 -6.62
N PRO A 389 14.83 23.95 -6.21
CA PRO A 389 16.22 24.17 -5.82
C PRO A 389 16.63 23.41 -4.57
N GLN A 390 15.68 23.14 -3.69
CA GLN A 390 15.83 22.36 -2.47
C GLN A 390 14.72 21.31 -2.40
N VAL A 391 15.09 20.07 -2.21
CA VAL A 391 14.20 18.92 -2.08
C VAL A 391 14.66 18.08 -0.89
N VAL A 392 13.75 17.80 0.03
CA VAL A 392 14.00 16.84 1.10
C VAL A 392 13.91 15.43 0.51
N THR A 393 15.06 14.78 0.32
CA THR A 393 15.15 13.45 -0.30
C THR A 393 15.16 12.31 0.70
N THR A 394 15.35 12.61 1.98
CA THR A 394 15.46 11.64 3.07
C THR A 394 14.28 11.81 4.05
N ARG A 395 13.99 10.78 4.79
CA ARG A 395 13.00 10.79 5.88
C ARG A 395 13.58 10.06 7.09
N LYS A 396 13.42 10.62 8.28
CA LYS A 396 13.72 9.90 9.52
C LYS A 396 12.54 8.98 9.86
N GLY A 397 12.76 7.67 9.92
CA GLY A 397 11.79 6.68 10.39
C GLY A 397 11.52 6.79 11.88
N ILE A 398 10.41 6.20 12.36
CA ILE A 398 10.14 6.04 13.78
C ILE A 398 11.07 4.95 14.31
N SER A 399 11.83 5.25 15.37
CA SER A 399 12.73 4.28 15.99
C SER A 399 11.92 3.17 16.67
N GLN A 400 12.14 1.90 16.26
CA GLN A 400 11.51 0.77 16.92
C GLN A 400 12.25 0.45 18.23
N PHE A 401 11.65 0.81 19.36
CA PHE A 401 12.21 0.56 20.69
C PHE A 401 12.50 -0.93 20.95
N SER A 402 11.67 -1.82 20.41
CA SER A 402 11.85 -3.28 20.50
C SER A 402 13.11 -3.80 19.80
N ALA A 403 13.60 -3.12 18.77
CA ALA A 403 14.70 -3.58 17.90
C ALA A 403 16.07 -3.03 18.27
N ILE A 404 16.17 -2.11 19.25
CA ILE A 404 17.45 -1.49 19.66
C ILE A 404 18.04 -2.13 20.91
N SER A 405 19.35 -1.96 21.12
CA SER A 405 20.06 -2.51 22.30
C SER A 405 19.62 -1.84 23.61
N ASN A 406 19.89 -2.50 24.75
CA ASN A 406 19.52 -1.97 26.06
C ASN A 406 20.22 -0.64 26.38
N GLU A 407 21.45 -0.43 25.92
CA GLU A 407 22.19 0.83 26.08
C GLU A 407 21.47 1.98 25.34
N LYS A 408 21.03 1.72 24.10
CA LYS A 408 20.26 2.69 23.32
C LYS A 408 18.88 2.94 23.93
N ARG A 409 18.22 1.91 24.48
CA ARG A 409 16.96 2.07 25.22
C ARG A 409 17.14 2.99 26.43
N ALA A 410 18.19 2.74 27.24
CA ALA A 410 18.49 3.57 28.39
C ALA A 410 18.76 5.03 28.00
N ALA A 411 19.50 5.27 26.92
CA ALA A 411 19.73 6.61 26.40
C ALA A 411 18.44 7.31 25.96
N LEU A 412 17.58 6.63 25.20
CA LEU A 412 16.27 7.20 24.79
C LEU A 412 15.36 7.50 25.99
N ILE A 413 15.36 6.65 27.03
CA ILE A 413 14.57 6.88 28.25
C ILE A 413 15.09 8.09 29.02
N ALA A 414 16.42 8.28 29.08
CA ALA A 414 17.04 9.44 29.70
C ALA A 414 16.70 10.74 28.97
N GLU A 415 16.65 10.70 27.64
CA GLU A 415 16.28 11.84 26.80
C GLU A 415 14.77 12.14 26.88
N ASN A 416 13.94 11.13 26.79
CA ASN A 416 12.49 11.22 26.86
C ASN A 416 11.89 10.07 27.70
N PRO A 417 11.43 10.33 28.96
CA PRO A 417 10.90 9.31 29.85
C PRO A 417 9.69 8.52 29.30
N LEU A 418 9.01 9.03 28.29
CA LEU A 418 7.88 8.35 27.64
C LEU A 418 8.31 7.07 26.89
N TYR A 419 9.59 6.94 26.52
CA TYR A 419 10.15 5.66 26.03
C TYR A 419 10.21 4.59 27.12
N GLY A 420 10.18 4.95 28.40
CA GLY A 420 10.06 4.00 29.53
C GLY A 420 8.65 3.47 29.77
N ARG A 421 7.62 4.04 29.12
CA ARG A 421 6.22 3.66 29.28
C ARG A 421 5.78 2.68 28.19
N ILE A 422 5.82 1.39 28.47
CA ILE A 422 5.38 0.34 27.53
C ILE A 422 3.85 0.28 27.49
N ILE A 423 3.27 0.63 26.35
CA ILE A 423 1.82 0.60 26.09
C ILE A 423 1.40 -0.77 25.55
N CYS A 424 2.11 -1.30 24.54
CA CYS A 424 1.86 -2.62 23.98
C CYS A 424 2.95 -3.61 24.41
N ARG A 425 2.62 -4.57 25.29
CA ARG A 425 3.59 -5.55 25.78
C ARG A 425 3.96 -6.61 24.76
N CYS A 426 3.01 -7.02 23.88
CA CYS A 426 3.25 -8.06 22.86
C CYS A 426 4.28 -7.62 21.83
N GLU A 427 4.28 -6.34 21.47
CA GLU A 427 5.14 -5.73 20.45
C GLU A 427 6.20 -4.80 21.06
N THR A 428 6.20 -4.61 22.37
CA THR A 428 7.12 -3.72 23.11
C THR A 428 7.11 -2.29 22.54
N VAL A 429 5.89 -1.74 22.36
CA VAL A 429 5.69 -0.37 21.86
C VAL A 429 5.50 0.60 23.01
N THR A 430 6.22 1.71 22.97
CA THR A 430 6.23 2.75 23.98
C THR A 430 5.21 3.86 23.71
N GLU A 431 4.91 4.68 24.71
CA GLU A 431 4.08 5.89 24.55
C GLU A 431 4.75 6.90 23.61
N ALA A 432 6.08 7.05 23.69
CA ALA A 432 6.82 7.96 22.83
C ALA A 432 6.68 7.62 21.33
N GLU A 433 6.78 6.33 20.96
CA GLU A 433 6.58 5.88 19.58
C GLU A 433 5.16 6.18 19.06
N ILE A 434 4.14 6.00 19.92
CA ILE A 434 2.75 6.30 19.56
C ILE A 434 2.56 7.80 19.33
N ILE A 435 3.09 8.63 20.21
CA ILE A 435 3.02 10.08 20.06
C ILE A 435 3.75 10.54 18.79
N GLU A 436 4.94 9.98 18.52
CA GLU A 436 5.65 10.28 17.29
C GLU A 436 4.82 9.91 16.06
N ALA A 437 4.17 8.73 16.05
CA ALA A 437 3.31 8.30 14.96
C ALA A 437 2.12 9.25 14.71
N ILE A 438 1.58 9.89 15.76
CA ILE A 438 0.48 10.86 15.67
C ILE A 438 0.98 12.22 15.13
N ARG A 439 2.16 12.64 15.54
CA ARG A 439 2.71 13.99 15.23
C ARG A 439 3.44 14.07 13.88
N ARG A 440 3.54 12.97 13.12
CA ARG A 440 4.16 12.95 11.78
C ARG A 440 3.39 13.85 10.79
N PRO A 441 4.02 14.30 9.69
CA PRO A 441 3.37 15.13 8.66
C PRO A 441 2.07 14.54 8.11
N ALA A 442 2.02 13.21 7.89
CA ALA A 442 0.81 12.45 7.61
C ALA A 442 0.51 11.53 8.81
N GLY A 443 0.30 12.14 9.99
CA GLY A 443 0.22 11.44 11.27
C GLY A 443 -1.03 10.60 11.44
N ALA A 444 -0.96 9.65 12.40
CA ALA A 444 -2.09 8.79 12.74
C ALA A 444 -3.25 9.57 13.36
N ARG A 445 -4.46 9.29 12.90
CA ARG A 445 -5.71 9.87 13.40
C ARG A 445 -6.63 8.84 14.04
N THR A 446 -6.36 7.55 13.79
CA THR A 446 -7.19 6.42 14.18
C THR A 446 -6.39 5.37 14.94
N VAL A 447 -7.07 4.44 15.62
CA VAL A 447 -6.42 3.32 16.31
C VAL A 447 -5.64 2.45 15.32
N ASP A 448 -6.23 2.15 14.16
CA ASP A 448 -5.57 1.36 13.11
C ASP A 448 -4.44 2.15 12.42
N GLY A 449 -4.53 3.48 12.37
CA GLY A 449 -3.46 4.35 11.92
C GLY A 449 -2.21 4.27 12.79
N VAL A 450 -2.37 4.30 14.12
CA VAL A 450 -1.27 4.06 15.07
C VAL A 450 -0.73 2.64 14.92
N LYS A 451 -1.62 1.64 14.83
CA LYS A 451 -1.25 0.23 14.68
C LYS A 451 -0.42 -0.02 13.42
N ARG A 452 -0.74 0.59 12.29
CA ARG A 452 0.00 0.41 11.04
C ARG A 452 1.36 1.10 11.03
N ARG A 453 1.58 2.14 11.88
CA ARG A 453 2.86 2.86 11.98
C ARG A 453 3.83 2.24 12.97
N VAL A 454 3.33 1.91 14.17
CA VAL A 454 4.17 1.45 15.29
C VAL A 454 3.70 0.17 15.97
N ARG A 455 2.71 -0.53 15.41
CA ARG A 455 2.32 -1.91 15.71
C ARG A 455 1.58 -2.21 17.03
N PRO A 456 1.10 -1.29 17.88
CA PRO A 456 0.27 -1.72 19.00
C PRO A 456 -1.00 -2.42 18.47
N GLY A 457 -1.38 -3.54 19.06
CA GLY A 457 -2.54 -4.32 18.62
C GLY A 457 -2.29 -5.34 17.53
N THR A 458 -1.05 -5.54 17.05
CA THR A 458 -0.72 -6.59 16.05
C THR A 458 -0.29 -7.92 16.66
N GLY A 459 0.12 -7.94 17.93
CA GLY A 459 0.55 -9.16 18.63
C GLY A 459 -0.62 -10.05 19.05
N ARG A 460 -0.31 -11.12 19.81
CA ARG A 460 -1.24 -12.20 20.18
C ARG A 460 -2.60 -11.76 20.74
N CYS A 461 -2.64 -10.70 21.56
CA CYS A 461 -3.89 -10.23 22.17
C CYS A 461 -4.75 -9.35 21.23
N GLN A 462 -4.27 -9.02 20.02
CA GLN A 462 -4.97 -8.21 19.00
C GLN A 462 -5.58 -6.92 19.58
N GLY A 463 -4.84 -6.22 20.45
CA GLY A 463 -5.26 -4.95 21.02
C GLY A 463 -6.02 -5.04 22.35
N GLY A 464 -6.32 -6.25 22.85
CA GLY A 464 -7.14 -6.43 24.05
C GLY A 464 -6.65 -5.67 25.29
N PHE A 465 -5.35 -5.37 25.40
CA PHE A 465 -4.79 -4.61 26.53
C PHE A 465 -4.34 -3.19 26.16
N CYS A 466 -3.82 -2.98 24.95
CA CYS A 466 -3.24 -1.69 24.60
C CYS A 466 -4.25 -0.70 24.01
N THR A 467 -5.36 -1.16 23.42
CA THR A 467 -6.33 -0.27 22.74
C THR A 467 -6.86 0.85 23.62
N PRO A 468 -7.27 0.65 24.91
CA PRO A 468 -7.73 1.75 25.74
C PRO A 468 -6.66 2.85 25.93
N ARG A 469 -5.39 2.44 26.10
CA ARG A 469 -4.28 3.38 26.24
C ARG A 469 -3.96 4.11 24.95
N VAL A 470 -4.07 3.44 23.80
CA VAL A 470 -3.92 4.07 22.48
C VAL A 470 -5.01 5.11 22.27
N LEU A 471 -6.27 4.82 22.66
CA LEU A 471 -7.39 5.78 22.61
C LEU A 471 -7.13 7.02 23.49
N GLU A 472 -6.68 6.81 24.75
CA GLU A 472 -6.31 7.91 25.64
C GLU A 472 -5.23 8.81 25.03
N ILE A 473 -4.19 8.22 24.42
CA ILE A 473 -3.09 8.98 23.81
C ILE A 473 -3.61 9.73 22.56
N LEU A 474 -4.38 9.07 21.68
CA LEU A 474 -4.98 9.72 20.52
C LEU A 474 -5.87 10.90 20.94
N SER A 475 -6.77 10.69 21.90
CA SER A 475 -7.66 11.74 22.41
C SER A 475 -6.88 12.94 22.94
N ARG A 476 -5.82 12.73 23.71
CA ARG A 476 -4.97 13.78 24.24
C ARG A 476 -4.20 14.52 23.16
N GLU A 477 -3.54 13.79 22.25
CA GLU A 477 -2.67 14.38 21.22
C GLU A 477 -3.45 15.10 20.14
N LEU A 478 -4.65 14.63 19.79
CA LEU A 478 -5.54 15.23 18.79
C LEU A 478 -6.49 16.26 19.41
N GLN A 479 -6.55 16.35 20.73
CA GLN A 479 -7.50 17.22 21.48
C GLN A 479 -8.97 16.93 21.09
N LEU A 480 -9.30 15.65 20.88
CA LEU A 480 -10.64 15.18 20.57
C LEU A 480 -11.21 14.37 21.73
N PRO A 481 -12.54 14.37 21.96
CA PRO A 481 -13.19 13.44 22.87
C PRO A 481 -12.85 12.00 22.49
N MET A 482 -12.73 11.10 23.49
CA MET A 482 -12.41 9.69 23.25
C MET A 482 -13.49 9.02 22.39
N GLU A 483 -14.73 9.46 22.51
CA GLU A 483 -15.90 9.03 21.77
C GLU A 483 -15.83 9.37 20.26
N SER A 484 -15.00 10.34 19.90
CA SER A 484 -14.76 10.75 18.50
C SER A 484 -13.56 10.07 17.86
N ILE A 485 -12.84 9.21 18.60
CA ILE A 485 -11.69 8.49 18.04
C ILE A 485 -12.17 7.21 17.35
N ALA A 486 -12.08 7.20 16.03
CA ALA A 486 -12.45 6.05 15.23
C ALA A 486 -11.41 4.91 15.32
N LYS A 487 -11.87 3.68 15.07
CA LYS A 487 -10.98 2.53 14.91
C LYS A 487 -10.19 2.63 13.59
N SER A 488 -10.88 2.92 12.50
CA SER A 488 -10.30 3.09 11.14
C SER A 488 -10.89 4.30 10.42
N ASP A 489 -12.18 4.30 10.10
CA ASP A 489 -12.89 5.38 9.43
C ASP A 489 -14.01 5.93 10.33
N SER A 490 -14.58 7.05 9.96
CA SER A 490 -15.79 7.61 10.59
C SER A 490 -16.90 6.54 10.66
N GLY A 491 -17.59 6.47 11.79
CA GLY A 491 -18.59 5.45 12.07
C GLY A 491 -18.03 4.14 12.64
N THR A 492 -16.72 4.09 12.93
CA THR A 492 -16.08 2.93 13.57
C THR A 492 -15.56 3.23 14.97
N GLU A 493 -16.14 4.18 15.66
CA GLU A 493 -15.80 4.57 17.03
C GLU A 493 -15.99 3.39 17.99
N ILE A 494 -14.99 3.19 18.87
CA ILE A 494 -15.01 2.07 19.84
C ILE A 494 -15.79 2.47 21.10
N VAL A 495 -15.71 3.74 21.51
CA VAL A 495 -16.36 4.27 22.68
C VAL A 495 -17.66 4.95 22.27
N LEU A 496 -18.80 4.37 22.65
CA LEU A 496 -20.13 4.87 22.26
C LEU A 496 -20.69 5.96 23.20
N GLY A 497 -20.06 6.18 24.36
CA GLY A 497 -20.49 7.18 25.32
C GLY A 497 -20.02 6.87 26.74
N ARG A 498 -20.41 7.75 27.70
CA ARG A 498 -20.08 7.62 29.11
C ARG A 498 -21.19 6.89 29.86
N LEU A 499 -20.85 5.97 30.75
CA LEU A 499 -21.82 5.23 31.58
C LEU A 499 -22.46 6.10 32.67
N LYS A 500 -21.79 7.19 33.08
CA LYS A 500 -22.29 8.13 34.12
C LYS A 500 -22.18 9.55 33.60
N GLY A 501 -23.27 10.33 33.74
CA GLY A 501 -23.28 11.77 33.48
C GLY A 501 -23.56 12.20 32.05
N SER A 502 -24.17 11.36 31.21
CA SER A 502 -24.72 11.79 29.92
C SER A 502 -26.25 11.63 29.91
N GLU A 503 -26.93 12.76 29.68
CA GLU A 503 -28.35 12.77 29.31
C GLU A 503 -28.60 12.22 27.90
N ALA A 504 -27.59 11.64 27.23
CA ALA A 504 -27.57 11.29 25.82
C ALA A 504 -28.12 9.90 25.47
N PHE A 505 -28.65 9.13 26.44
CA PHE A 505 -29.34 7.85 26.19
C PHE A 505 -30.87 7.95 26.19
N SER A 506 -31.43 9.13 26.03
CA SER A 506 -32.88 9.33 25.93
C SER A 506 -33.32 9.78 24.55
N GLN A 507 -32.89 9.10 23.49
CA GLN A 507 -33.61 9.14 22.20
C GLN A 507 -33.36 7.85 21.41
N ASN A 508 -34.38 6.97 21.50
CA ASN A 508 -34.77 5.81 20.69
C ASN A 508 -33.95 4.53 20.77
#